data_f023b5a8412210b163c0f43245228359
#
_entry.id   f023b5a8412210b163c0f43245228359
#
_cell.length_a   1.000
_cell.length_b   1.000
_cell.length_c   1.000
_cell.angle_alpha   90.00
_cell.angle_beta   90.00
_cell.angle_gamma   90.00
#
_symmetry.space_group_name_H-M   'P 1'
#
loop_
_entity.id
_entity.type
_entity.pdbx_description
1 polymer ?
#
loop_
_entity_poly.entity_id
_entity_poly.type
_entity_poly.pdbx_seq_one_letter_code
_entity_poly.pdbx_strand_id
1 'polypeptide(L)'
;MKKKTNTKWLIKIVAISLVASIIFTLASTEIIGHVGYIMSFVILALFVIIGIVFDVVGIAVTAADEAPFNSMATRRQRGAAEALRLVKNANRVTCYTNDVIGDVTGIISGTTAALIAARLMDGFNTENLLFPLLLSAVVTGVTVGGKAIGKTLAFNKSTEIMLSVGKVCNMLRYMPFSKQEKSGKQEKSGSKKSKKETGDINDEQ
;
A
#
# COMPACT_ATOMS: atom_id res chain seq x y z
N MET A 1 25.19 -14.68 2.78
CA MET A 1 24.75 -14.95 1.39
C MET A 1 24.14 -13.69 0.78
N LYS A 2 24.78 -13.05 -0.22
CA LYS A 2 24.22 -11.89 -0.92
C LYS A 2 23.05 -12.36 -1.79
N LYS A 3 21.81 -12.08 -1.35
CA LYS A 3 20.61 -12.30 -2.16
C LYS A 3 20.73 -11.41 -3.39
N LYS A 4 20.90 -11.97 -4.59
CA LYS A 4 20.91 -11.21 -5.86
C LYS A 4 19.61 -10.40 -5.92
N THR A 5 19.74 -9.09 -5.77
CA THR A 5 18.61 -8.16 -5.93
C THR A 5 18.08 -8.31 -7.35
N ASN A 6 16.81 -8.66 -7.48
CA ASN A 6 16.22 -8.92 -8.79
C ASN A 6 15.96 -7.57 -9.49
N THR A 7 16.90 -7.10 -10.29
CA THR A 7 16.87 -5.81 -11.00
C THR A 7 15.55 -5.61 -11.75
N LYS A 8 14.97 -6.67 -12.32
CA LYS A 8 13.66 -6.62 -12.99
C LYS A 8 12.52 -6.25 -12.03
N TRP A 9 12.60 -6.68 -10.77
CA TRP A 9 11.62 -6.34 -9.74
C TRP A 9 11.76 -4.87 -9.29
N LEU A 10 13.00 -4.37 -9.14
CA LEU A 10 13.27 -2.96 -8.84
C LEU A 10 12.72 -2.05 -9.94
N ILE A 11 13.02 -2.34 -11.21
CA ILE A 11 12.51 -1.56 -12.35
C ILE A 11 10.98 -1.53 -12.36
N LYS A 12 10.32 -2.64 -12.07
CA LYS A 12 8.85 -2.68 -11.98
C LYS A 12 8.30 -1.77 -10.89
N ILE A 13 8.92 -1.75 -9.71
CA ILE A 13 8.46 -0.89 -8.60
C ILE A 13 8.63 0.57 -8.98
N VAL A 14 9.80 0.96 -9.50
CA VAL A 14 10.05 2.34 -9.94
C VAL A 14 9.04 2.77 -11.01
N ALA A 15 8.77 1.92 -12.01
CA ALA A 15 7.80 2.21 -13.04
C ALA A 15 6.37 2.36 -12.49
N ILE A 16 5.95 1.48 -11.57
CA ILE A 16 4.64 1.55 -10.92
C ILE A 16 4.53 2.83 -10.08
N SER A 17 5.54 3.16 -9.28
CA SER A 17 5.55 4.38 -8.46
C SER A 17 5.48 5.64 -9.32
N LEU A 18 6.22 5.68 -10.43
CA LEU A 18 6.22 6.82 -11.34
C LEU A 18 4.85 7.01 -12.00
N VAL A 19 4.27 5.94 -12.53
CA VAL A 19 2.94 5.99 -13.17
C VAL A 19 1.87 6.37 -12.14
N ALA A 20 1.90 5.76 -10.96
CA ALA A 20 0.97 6.08 -9.88
C ALA A 20 1.10 7.55 -9.46
N SER A 21 2.32 8.06 -9.25
CA SER A 21 2.57 9.45 -8.89
C SER A 21 2.00 10.43 -9.93
N ILE A 22 2.23 10.18 -11.22
CA ILE A 22 1.69 11.02 -12.29
C ILE A 22 0.17 11.04 -12.28
N ILE A 23 -0.47 9.86 -12.25
CA ILE A 23 -1.93 9.74 -12.27
C ILE A 23 -2.56 10.45 -11.06
N PHE A 24 -2.04 10.18 -9.87
CA PHE A 24 -2.58 10.78 -8.65
C PHE A 24 -2.33 12.28 -8.56
N THR A 25 -1.17 12.78 -9.00
CA THR A 25 -0.88 14.22 -9.02
C THR A 25 -1.81 14.94 -10.00
N LEU A 26 -2.00 14.41 -11.21
CA LEU A 26 -2.94 14.99 -12.17
C LEU A 26 -4.37 15.00 -11.63
N ALA A 27 -4.84 13.87 -11.09
CA ALA A 27 -6.17 13.76 -10.51
C ALA A 27 -6.36 14.74 -9.33
N SER A 28 -5.37 14.88 -8.46
CA SER A 28 -5.39 15.82 -7.34
C SER A 28 -5.46 17.26 -7.82
N THR A 29 -4.67 17.63 -8.81
CA THR A 29 -4.66 19.00 -9.37
C THR A 29 -6.00 19.38 -9.99
N GLU A 30 -6.59 18.48 -10.79
CA GLU A 30 -7.89 18.68 -11.40
C GLU A 30 -8.99 18.82 -10.34
N ILE A 31 -9.02 17.91 -9.37
CA ILE A 31 -10.05 17.94 -8.32
C ILE A 31 -9.95 19.23 -7.50
N ILE A 32 -8.75 19.60 -7.04
CA ILE A 32 -8.52 20.80 -6.25
C ILE A 32 -8.88 22.04 -7.07
N GLY A 33 -8.67 22.00 -8.39
CA GLY A 33 -9.04 23.06 -9.34
C GLY A 33 -10.51 23.49 -9.24
N HIS A 34 -11.40 22.57 -8.97
CA HIS A 34 -12.85 22.77 -9.06
C HIS A 34 -13.58 22.77 -7.73
N VAL A 35 -12.92 22.45 -6.61
CA VAL A 35 -13.52 22.41 -5.27
C VAL A 35 -13.21 23.65 -4.44
N GLY A 36 -14.09 23.97 -3.49
CA GLY A 36 -13.89 25.07 -2.53
C GLY A 36 -12.74 24.81 -1.55
N TYR A 37 -12.26 25.85 -0.89
CA TYR A 37 -11.13 25.80 0.05
C TYR A 37 -11.30 24.72 1.13
N ILE A 38 -12.47 24.65 1.78
CA ILE A 38 -12.75 23.70 2.85
C ILE A 38 -12.59 22.25 2.34
N MET A 39 -13.14 21.96 1.17
CA MET A 39 -13.04 20.62 0.57
C MET A 39 -11.60 20.26 0.19
N SER A 40 -10.82 21.22 -0.28
CA SER A 40 -9.39 21.04 -0.56
C SER A 40 -8.60 20.63 0.68
N PHE A 41 -8.88 21.24 1.85
CA PHE A 41 -8.27 20.86 3.13
C PHE A 41 -8.71 19.45 3.58
N VAL A 42 -9.98 19.08 3.38
CA VAL A 42 -10.47 17.74 3.69
C VAL A 42 -9.77 16.69 2.83
N ILE A 43 -9.61 16.95 1.53
CA ILE A 43 -8.89 16.07 0.60
C ILE A 43 -7.42 15.93 1.03
N LEU A 44 -6.76 17.04 1.38
CA LEU A 44 -5.39 17.03 1.88
C LEU A 44 -5.26 16.16 3.14
N ALA A 45 -6.13 16.36 4.12
CA ALA A 45 -6.14 15.58 5.35
C ALA A 45 -6.35 14.08 5.07
N LEU A 46 -7.22 13.75 4.13
CA LEU A 46 -7.46 12.37 3.71
C LEU A 46 -6.18 11.71 3.15
N PHE A 47 -5.46 12.38 2.25
CA PHE A 47 -4.20 11.86 1.71
C PHE A 47 -3.14 11.67 2.79
N VAL A 48 -3.01 12.62 3.73
CA VAL A 48 -2.08 12.51 4.86
C VAL A 48 -2.43 11.29 5.71
N ILE A 49 -3.70 11.10 6.05
CA ILE A 49 -4.16 9.95 6.86
C ILE A 49 -3.89 8.64 6.14
N ILE A 50 -4.22 8.54 4.84
CA ILE A 50 -3.96 7.35 4.04
C ILE A 50 -2.46 7.02 4.07
N GLY A 51 -1.59 7.99 3.83
CA GLY A 51 -0.14 7.81 3.87
C GLY A 51 0.35 7.27 5.22
N ILE A 52 -0.12 7.85 6.33
CA ILE A 52 0.23 7.40 7.69
C ILE A 52 -0.25 5.96 7.94
N VAL A 53 -1.47 5.61 7.54
CA VAL A 53 -2.02 4.26 7.74
C VAL A 53 -1.21 3.22 6.97
N PHE A 54 -0.87 3.48 5.72
CA PHE A 54 -0.04 2.55 4.93
C PHE A 54 1.38 2.42 5.47
N ASP A 55 1.99 3.51 5.96
CA ASP A 55 3.29 3.47 6.65
C ASP A 55 3.23 2.61 7.92
N VAL A 56 2.18 2.75 8.73
CA VAL A 56 1.95 1.93 9.93
C VAL A 56 1.85 0.45 9.58
N VAL A 57 1.11 0.10 8.53
CA VAL A 57 0.98 -1.29 8.06
C VAL A 57 2.32 -1.84 7.58
N GLY A 58 3.08 -1.05 6.81
CA GLY A 58 4.38 -1.47 6.29
C GLY A 58 5.41 -1.71 7.39
N ILE A 59 5.37 -0.92 8.47
CA ILE A 59 6.25 -1.12 9.63
C ILE A 59 5.76 -2.30 10.47
N ALA A 60 4.46 -2.41 10.72
CA ALA A 60 3.89 -3.49 11.51
C ALA A 60 4.20 -4.86 10.89
N VAL A 61 4.18 -4.98 9.56
CA VAL A 61 4.49 -6.25 8.87
C VAL A 61 5.95 -6.67 9.04
N THR A 62 6.88 -5.71 9.15
CA THR A 62 8.30 -6.01 9.39
C THR A 62 8.63 -6.27 10.85
N ALA A 63 7.86 -5.66 11.76
CA ALA A 63 8.02 -5.81 13.20
C ALA A 63 7.28 -7.03 13.79
N ALA A 64 6.39 -7.65 13.01
CA ALA A 64 5.57 -8.78 13.47
C ALA A 64 6.30 -10.11 13.35
N ASP A 65 6.25 -10.93 14.42
CA ASP A 65 6.76 -12.30 14.44
C ASP A 65 5.77 -13.28 13.77
N GLU A 66 6.32 -14.31 13.11
CA GLU A 66 5.49 -15.35 12.47
C GLU A 66 4.82 -16.31 13.47
N ALA A 67 5.43 -16.55 14.64
CA ALA A 67 5.01 -17.55 15.60
C ALA A 67 3.56 -17.36 16.11
N PRO A 68 3.13 -16.16 16.53
CA PRO A 68 1.74 -15.92 16.94
C PRO A 68 0.74 -16.24 15.82
N PHE A 69 1.05 -15.84 14.58
CA PHE A 69 0.13 -16.06 13.44
C PHE A 69 0.04 -17.53 13.03
N ASN A 70 1.12 -18.31 13.17
CA ASN A 70 1.08 -19.76 12.96
C ASN A 70 0.10 -20.44 13.94
N SER A 71 0.17 -20.08 15.23
CA SER A 71 -0.73 -20.64 16.25
C SER A 71 -2.19 -20.22 16.02
N MET A 72 -2.44 -18.96 15.65
CA MET A 72 -3.77 -18.45 15.34
C MET A 72 -4.35 -19.10 14.07
N ALA A 73 -3.51 -19.32 13.04
CA ALA A 73 -3.92 -19.97 11.79
C ALA A 73 -4.29 -21.43 12.00
N THR A 74 -3.56 -22.17 12.85
CA THR A 74 -3.89 -23.53 13.24
C THR A 74 -5.25 -23.61 13.94
N ARG A 75 -5.58 -22.61 14.76
CA ARG A 75 -6.89 -22.46 15.41
C ARG A 75 -7.98 -21.90 14.48
N ARG A 76 -7.71 -21.76 13.19
CA ARG A 76 -8.62 -21.24 12.15
C ARG A 76 -9.18 -19.85 12.48
N GLN A 77 -8.42 -19.02 13.20
CA GLN A 77 -8.82 -17.66 13.50
C GLN A 77 -8.92 -16.84 12.20
N ARG A 78 -10.01 -16.08 12.03
CA ARG A 78 -10.27 -15.28 10.83
C ARG A 78 -9.16 -14.25 10.59
N GLY A 79 -8.59 -14.24 9.40
CA GLY A 79 -7.54 -13.32 8.99
C GLY A 79 -6.11 -13.74 9.38
N ALA A 80 -5.93 -14.76 10.23
CA ALA A 80 -4.62 -15.19 10.69
C ALA A 80 -3.77 -15.80 9.56
N ALA A 81 -4.39 -16.55 8.66
CA ALA A 81 -3.70 -17.15 7.51
C ALA A 81 -3.22 -16.08 6.51
N GLU A 82 -4.03 -15.05 6.27
CA GLU A 82 -3.68 -13.90 5.43
C GLU A 82 -2.59 -13.06 6.09
N ALA A 83 -2.71 -12.76 7.38
CA ALA A 83 -1.68 -12.05 8.14
C ALA A 83 -0.34 -12.79 8.10
N LEU A 84 -0.33 -14.10 8.31
CA LEU A 84 0.87 -14.94 8.19
C LEU A 84 1.52 -14.86 6.80
N ARG A 85 0.70 -14.84 5.75
CA ARG A 85 1.21 -14.70 4.36
C ARG A 85 1.86 -13.34 4.14
N LEU A 86 1.30 -12.27 4.69
CA LEU A 86 1.85 -10.93 4.61
C LEU A 86 3.19 -10.86 5.37
N VAL A 87 3.25 -11.35 6.61
CA VAL A 87 4.47 -11.37 7.44
C VAL A 87 5.57 -12.20 6.79
N LYS A 88 5.28 -13.38 6.23
CA LYS A 88 6.26 -14.18 5.46
C LYS A 88 6.82 -13.45 4.24
N ASN A 89 6.10 -12.49 3.68
CA ASN A 89 6.52 -11.67 2.55
C ASN A 89 6.78 -10.21 2.95
N ALA A 90 7.14 -9.96 4.21
CA ALA A 90 7.29 -8.62 4.80
C ALA A 90 8.04 -7.64 3.88
N ASN A 91 9.21 -8.03 3.37
CA ASN A 91 10.01 -7.15 2.49
C ASN A 91 9.26 -6.66 1.24
N ARG A 92 8.40 -7.49 0.65
CA ARG A 92 7.60 -7.09 -0.51
C ARG A 92 6.44 -6.19 -0.09
N VAL A 93 5.75 -6.57 0.99
CA VAL A 93 4.61 -5.81 1.50
C VAL A 93 5.07 -4.41 1.90
N THR A 94 6.16 -4.30 2.68
CA THR A 94 6.73 -3.00 3.10
C THR A 94 7.09 -2.13 1.92
N CYS A 95 7.73 -2.69 0.89
CA CYS A 95 8.09 -1.93 -0.30
C CYS A 95 6.85 -1.35 -1.00
N TYR A 96 5.75 -2.08 -1.10
CA TYR A 96 4.52 -1.55 -1.69
C TYR A 96 3.80 -0.56 -0.78
N THR A 97 3.73 -0.81 0.53
CA THR A 97 3.00 0.04 1.46
C THR A 97 3.74 1.32 1.81
N ASN A 98 5.02 1.25 2.14
CA ASN A 98 5.82 2.42 2.50
C ASN A 98 6.34 3.16 1.26
N ASP A 99 7.10 2.44 0.41
CA ASP A 99 7.87 3.10 -0.65
C ASP A 99 6.96 3.53 -1.81
N VAL A 100 5.95 2.72 -2.17
CA VAL A 100 5.04 3.10 -3.27
C VAL A 100 3.89 3.96 -2.75
N ILE A 101 3.07 3.45 -1.83
CA ILE A 101 1.86 4.15 -1.42
C ILE A 101 2.18 5.30 -0.45
N GLY A 102 3.04 5.06 0.56
CA GLY A 102 3.41 6.05 1.56
C GLY A 102 4.13 7.26 0.97
N ASP A 103 5.07 7.04 0.05
CA ASP A 103 5.82 8.14 -0.58
C ASP A 103 4.98 8.87 -1.63
N VAL A 104 4.22 8.15 -2.47
CA VAL A 104 3.32 8.77 -3.45
C VAL A 104 2.28 9.65 -2.76
N THR A 105 1.64 9.17 -1.68
CA THR A 105 0.68 9.98 -0.92
C THR A 105 1.34 11.18 -0.24
N GLY A 106 2.61 11.05 0.18
CA GLY A 106 3.42 12.16 0.69
C GLY A 106 3.65 13.26 -0.34
N ILE A 107 4.03 12.89 -1.57
CA ILE A 107 4.21 13.82 -2.68
C ILE A 107 2.87 14.51 -3.01
N ILE A 108 1.78 13.76 -3.09
CA ILE A 108 0.46 14.31 -3.40
C ILE A 108 0.01 15.29 -2.32
N SER A 109 0.17 14.97 -1.04
CA SER A 109 -0.19 15.87 0.04
C SER A 109 0.63 17.17 0.01
N GLY A 110 1.92 17.07 -0.32
CA GLY A 110 2.80 18.24 -0.49
C GLY A 110 2.38 19.14 -1.67
N THR A 111 2.12 18.56 -2.83
CA THR A 111 1.64 19.31 -4.01
C THR A 111 0.26 19.92 -3.77
N THR A 112 -0.65 19.17 -3.12
CA THR A 112 -1.97 19.66 -2.73
C THR A 112 -1.88 20.85 -1.79
N ALA A 113 -1.00 20.79 -0.78
CA ALA A 113 -0.76 21.91 0.13
C ALA A 113 -0.23 23.15 -0.60
N ALA A 114 0.70 22.98 -1.53
CA ALA A 114 1.22 24.05 -2.35
C ALA A 114 0.14 24.72 -3.22
N LEU A 115 -0.73 23.92 -3.84
CA LEU A 115 -1.86 24.42 -4.64
C LEU A 115 -2.88 25.19 -3.78
N ILE A 116 -3.21 24.68 -2.60
CA ILE A 116 -4.09 25.41 -1.65
C ILE A 116 -3.46 26.74 -1.26
N ALA A 117 -2.15 26.75 -0.96
CA ALA A 117 -1.43 27.97 -0.60
C ALA A 117 -1.46 29.00 -1.73
N ALA A 118 -1.17 28.59 -2.96
CA ALA A 118 -1.20 29.47 -4.14
C ALA A 118 -2.60 30.11 -4.32
N ARG A 119 -3.67 29.30 -4.24
CA ARG A 119 -5.05 29.81 -4.35
C ARG A 119 -5.43 30.79 -3.23
N LEU A 120 -4.98 30.54 -2.01
CA LEU A 120 -5.24 31.46 -0.90
C LEU A 120 -4.50 32.79 -1.10
N MET A 121 -3.27 32.76 -1.64
CA MET A 121 -2.55 33.99 -1.99
C MET A 121 -3.29 34.79 -3.03
N ASP A 122 -3.75 34.16 -4.11
CA ASP A 122 -4.53 34.82 -5.16
C ASP A 122 -5.85 35.40 -4.60
N GLY A 123 -6.54 34.65 -3.74
CA GLY A 123 -7.80 35.07 -3.14
C GLY A 123 -7.69 36.23 -2.16
N PHE A 124 -6.58 36.32 -1.43
CA PHE A 124 -6.29 37.41 -0.48
C PHE A 124 -5.45 38.56 -1.06
N ASN A 125 -5.10 38.47 -2.33
CA ASN A 125 -4.27 39.46 -3.03
C ASN A 125 -2.95 39.76 -2.27
N THR A 126 -2.34 38.72 -1.67
CA THR A 126 -1.18 38.85 -0.79
C THR A 126 0.03 38.19 -1.49
N GLU A 127 1.05 38.99 -1.78
CA GLU A 127 2.31 38.49 -2.35
C GLU A 127 3.29 37.97 -1.28
N ASN A 128 2.80 37.75 -0.07
CA ASN A 128 3.66 37.37 1.06
C ASN A 128 4.07 35.88 0.98
N LEU A 129 5.32 35.62 0.65
CA LEU A 129 5.91 34.29 0.53
C LEU A 129 5.90 33.49 1.84
N LEU A 130 5.76 34.14 2.98
CA LEU A 130 5.72 33.49 4.30
C LEU A 130 4.49 32.59 4.47
N PHE A 131 3.37 32.94 3.85
CA PHE A 131 2.12 32.19 4.02
C PHE A 131 2.20 30.76 3.44
N PRO A 132 2.57 30.52 2.18
CA PRO A 132 2.73 29.17 1.63
C PRO A 132 3.83 28.39 2.35
N LEU A 133 4.90 29.06 2.82
CA LEU A 133 5.96 28.43 3.56
C LEU A 133 5.49 27.91 4.91
N LEU A 134 4.71 28.71 5.67
CA LEU A 134 4.13 28.31 6.94
C LEU A 134 3.12 27.16 6.76
N LEU A 135 2.24 27.25 5.75
CA LEU A 135 1.27 26.19 5.47
C LEU A 135 1.98 24.87 5.14
N SER A 136 2.97 24.91 4.26
CA SER A 136 3.78 23.75 3.89
C SER A 136 4.51 23.17 5.12
N ALA A 137 5.08 24.00 5.97
CA ALA A 137 5.75 23.57 7.20
C ALA A 137 4.79 22.87 8.16
N VAL A 138 3.57 23.41 8.36
CA VAL A 138 2.54 22.80 9.22
C VAL A 138 2.11 21.45 8.66
N VAL A 139 1.81 21.33 7.35
CA VAL A 139 1.42 20.08 6.71
C VAL A 139 2.53 19.03 6.83
N THR A 140 3.79 19.43 6.58
CA THR A 140 4.95 18.55 6.73
C THR A 140 5.11 18.10 8.18
N GLY A 141 5.01 19.02 9.14
CA GLY A 141 5.10 18.72 10.57
C GLY A 141 4.05 17.73 11.04
N VAL A 142 2.80 17.92 10.63
CA VAL A 142 1.69 17.00 10.94
C VAL A 142 1.92 15.62 10.29
N THR A 143 2.37 15.59 9.04
CA THR A 143 2.64 14.33 8.32
C THR A 143 3.77 13.54 8.95
N VAL A 144 4.91 14.21 9.22
CA VAL A 144 6.09 13.58 9.85
C VAL A 144 5.80 13.16 11.28
N GLY A 145 5.13 14.04 12.06
CA GLY A 145 4.72 13.74 13.43
C GLY A 145 3.73 12.56 13.48
N GLY A 146 2.74 12.54 12.59
CA GLY A 146 1.79 11.43 12.46
C GLY A 146 2.47 10.12 12.12
N LYS A 147 3.41 10.12 11.16
CA LYS A 147 4.24 8.96 10.82
C LYS A 147 5.08 8.49 12.00
N ALA A 148 5.67 9.39 12.77
CA ALA A 148 6.48 9.06 13.96
C ALA A 148 5.64 8.37 15.06
N ILE A 149 4.47 8.92 15.38
CA ILE A 149 3.51 8.30 16.30
C ILE A 149 3.06 6.94 15.77
N GLY A 150 2.71 6.86 14.48
CA GLY A 150 2.31 5.64 13.81
C GLY A 150 3.38 4.54 13.87
N LYS A 151 4.66 4.89 13.72
CA LYS A 151 5.79 3.95 13.87
C LYS A 151 5.84 3.34 15.26
N THR A 152 5.74 4.15 16.29
CA THR A 152 5.75 3.68 17.68
C THR A 152 4.58 2.71 17.95
N LEU A 153 3.39 3.05 17.44
CA LEU A 153 2.21 2.19 17.55
C LEU A 153 2.40 0.86 16.78
N ALA A 154 2.98 0.93 15.59
CA ALA A 154 3.25 -0.24 14.75
C ALA A 154 4.20 -1.23 15.41
N PHE A 155 5.25 -0.76 16.08
CA PHE A 155 6.16 -1.61 16.83
C PHE A 155 5.50 -2.25 18.05
N ASN A 156 4.77 -1.46 18.83
CA ASN A 156 4.16 -1.94 20.07
C ASN A 156 2.98 -2.89 19.85
N LYS A 157 2.23 -2.73 18.75
CA LYS A 157 1.01 -3.48 18.44
C LYS A 157 1.04 -4.19 17.09
N SER A 158 2.22 -4.59 16.64
CA SER A 158 2.43 -5.21 15.32
C SER A 158 1.48 -6.39 15.07
N THR A 159 1.33 -7.29 16.04
CA THR A 159 0.46 -8.47 15.95
C THR A 159 -1.01 -8.11 15.78
N GLU A 160 -1.51 -7.14 16.56
CA GLU A 160 -2.92 -6.72 16.50
C GLU A 160 -3.23 -6.01 15.17
N ILE A 161 -2.32 -5.14 14.73
CA ILE A 161 -2.44 -4.41 13.46
C ILE A 161 -2.44 -5.41 12.31
N MET A 162 -1.49 -6.34 12.28
CA MET A 162 -1.39 -7.33 11.21
C MET A 162 -2.58 -8.30 11.20
N LEU A 163 -3.13 -8.66 12.35
CA LEU A 163 -4.36 -9.45 12.40
C LEU A 163 -5.56 -8.68 11.83
N SER A 164 -5.65 -7.38 12.11
CA SER A 164 -6.69 -6.50 11.56
C SER A 164 -6.57 -6.36 10.04
N VAL A 165 -5.36 -6.13 9.54
CA VAL A 165 -5.06 -6.12 8.10
C VAL A 165 -5.39 -7.47 7.46
N GLY A 166 -5.03 -8.58 8.11
CA GLY A 166 -5.37 -9.92 7.66
C GLY A 166 -6.88 -10.18 7.57
N LYS A 167 -7.67 -9.63 8.52
CA LYS A 167 -9.15 -9.69 8.46
C LYS A 167 -9.70 -8.91 7.28
N VAL A 168 -9.17 -7.71 7.01
CA VAL A 168 -9.57 -6.88 5.87
C VAL A 168 -9.22 -7.60 4.56
N CYS A 169 -8.02 -8.15 4.43
CA CYS A 169 -7.61 -8.92 3.26
C CYS A 169 -8.48 -10.17 3.04
N ASN A 170 -8.86 -10.86 4.13
CA ASN A 170 -9.77 -12.00 4.06
C ASN A 170 -11.16 -11.56 3.56
N MET A 171 -11.68 -10.44 4.08
CA MET A 171 -12.97 -9.88 3.65
C MET A 171 -12.95 -9.49 2.15
N LEU A 172 -11.89 -8.82 1.69
CA LEU A 172 -11.71 -8.47 0.27
C LEU A 172 -11.59 -9.70 -0.64
N ARG A 173 -10.96 -10.78 -0.15
CA ARG A 173 -10.85 -12.04 -0.88
C ARG A 173 -12.18 -12.79 -0.99
N TYR A 174 -13.10 -12.59 -0.04
CA TYR A 174 -14.45 -13.15 -0.07
C TYR A 174 -15.42 -12.36 -0.98
N MET A 175 -15.05 -11.14 -1.39
CA MET A 175 -15.78 -10.42 -2.43
C MET A 175 -15.62 -11.14 -3.79
N PRO A 176 -16.69 -11.29 -4.59
CA PRO A 176 -16.73 -12.19 -5.77
C PRO A 176 -15.78 -11.83 -6.92
N PHE A 177 -14.99 -10.76 -6.79
CA PHE A 177 -14.06 -10.31 -7.82
C PHE A 177 -12.81 -11.19 -7.99
N SER A 178 -12.51 -12.11 -7.05
CA SER A 178 -11.29 -12.95 -7.03
C SER A 178 -11.49 -14.38 -7.53
N LYS A 179 -12.64 -14.72 -8.17
CA LYS A 179 -12.94 -16.12 -8.53
C LYS A 179 -12.30 -16.60 -9.84
N GLN A 180 -11.68 -15.71 -10.62
CA GLN A 180 -11.14 -16.08 -11.95
C GLN A 180 -9.73 -16.71 -11.95
N GLU A 181 -8.95 -16.58 -10.87
CA GLU A 181 -7.55 -17.06 -10.91
C GLU A 181 -7.35 -18.53 -10.52
N LYS A 182 -8.37 -19.16 -9.91
CA LYS A 182 -8.29 -20.58 -9.51
C LYS A 182 -8.71 -21.58 -10.59
N SER A 183 -9.50 -21.17 -11.59
CA SER A 183 -9.96 -22.06 -12.66
C SER A 183 -8.83 -22.42 -13.65
N GLY A 184 -7.95 -21.47 -13.96
CA GLY A 184 -6.85 -21.69 -14.91
C GLY A 184 -5.68 -22.55 -14.42
N LYS A 185 -5.58 -22.81 -13.09
CA LYS A 185 -4.49 -23.64 -12.53
C LYS A 185 -4.87 -25.12 -12.39
N GLN A 186 -6.15 -25.42 -12.25
CA GLN A 186 -6.61 -26.82 -12.21
C GLN A 186 -6.66 -27.45 -13.62
N GLU A 187 -6.98 -26.67 -14.64
CA GLU A 187 -7.02 -27.16 -16.02
C GLU A 187 -5.62 -27.52 -16.56
N LYS A 188 -4.59 -26.73 -16.17
CA LYS A 188 -3.19 -27.03 -16.56
C LYS A 188 -2.55 -28.20 -15.79
N SER A 189 -3.09 -28.57 -14.62
CA SER A 189 -2.61 -29.73 -13.85
C SER A 189 -3.24 -31.03 -14.35
N GLY A 190 -4.52 -30.99 -14.77
CA GLY A 190 -5.22 -32.13 -15.35
C GLY A 190 -4.67 -32.53 -16.73
N SER A 191 -4.36 -31.55 -17.58
CA SER A 191 -3.80 -31.76 -18.92
C SER A 191 -2.39 -32.37 -18.91
N LYS A 192 -1.58 -32.06 -17.87
CA LYS A 192 -0.24 -32.66 -17.73
C LYS A 192 -0.26 -34.11 -17.23
N LYS A 193 -1.28 -34.50 -16.45
CA LYS A 193 -1.43 -35.88 -15.96
C LYS A 193 -1.92 -36.80 -17.05
N SER A 194 -2.88 -36.37 -17.88
CA SER A 194 -3.39 -37.13 -19.01
C SER A 194 -2.33 -37.40 -20.09
N LYS A 195 -1.40 -36.45 -20.32
CA LYS A 195 -0.33 -36.59 -21.30
C LYS A 195 0.82 -37.54 -20.87
N LYS A 196 0.93 -37.84 -19.56
CA LYS A 196 1.95 -38.74 -19.02
C LYS A 196 1.46 -40.20 -19.01
N GLU A 197 0.17 -40.40 -18.85
CA GLU A 197 -0.43 -41.76 -18.90
C GLU A 197 -0.58 -42.32 -20.32
N THR A 198 -0.63 -41.45 -21.35
CA THR A 198 -0.71 -41.89 -22.75
C THR A 198 0.68 -42.14 -23.39
N GLY A 199 1.78 -41.68 -22.73
CA GLY A 199 3.15 -41.88 -23.20
C GLY A 199 3.74 -43.26 -22.83
N ASP A 200 3.29 -43.82 -21.68
CA ASP A 200 3.83 -45.09 -21.16
C ASP A 200 3.17 -46.36 -21.78
N ILE A 201 2.17 -46.20 -22.65
CA ILE A 201 1.48 -47.34 -23.29
C ILE A 201 2.05 -47.69 -24.68
N ASN A 202 2.89 -46.82 -25.26
CA ASN A 202 3.43 -47.02 -26.61
C ASN A 202 4.87 -47.58 -26.69
N ASP A 203 5.51 -47.83 -25.54
CA ASP A 203 6.87 -48.38 -25.50
C ASP A 203 6.95 -49.89 -25.15
N GLU A 204 5.80 -50.62 -25.14
CA GLU A 204 5.75 -52.07 -24.93
C GLU A 204 5.07 -52.84 -26.08
N GLN A 205 5.43 -52.50 -27.35
CA GLN A 205 5.15 -53.39 -28.47
C GLN A 205 6.33 -53.46 -29.45
#